data_8d58b5d8d450aa3aa01062a3e471c6af
#
_entry.id   8d58b5d8d450aa3aa01062a3e471c6af
#
_cell.length_a   1.000
_cell.length_b   1.000
_cell.length_c   1.000
_cell.angle_alpha   90.00
_cell.angle_beta   90.00
_cell.angle_gamma   90.00
#
_symmetry.space_group_name_H-M   'P 1'
#
loop_
_entity.id
_entity.type
_entity.pdbx_description
1 polymer ?
#
loop_
_entity_poly.entity_id
_entity_poly.type
_entity_poly.pdbx_seq_one_letter_code
_entity_poly.pdbx_strand_id
1 'polypeptide(L)'
;SERLRYLIPFGQPHEVIEYLIRVADEHPGAVTVFGDDGEKLGTWPETHKHCYHDGWLERFFNVLVENQHWLQVTTFSEAIDHTKPVGKIYLPDSSYREMTEWALPAEQLVEYDRTVHELEHDPRWPAVKRFVRGGFWRNFKVKYVESDEMYSRMMNISRRLEQAVQAGAPHEIVDRARAELYRGQCNCGYWHGAFGGIYLPHLRNAVYRHLIAADNLLNEAQGRPERWIEAKAEDFNFDAAPEVQLANDRLNALIAPRRGGHLYELDVRSICHNLLATITRRPEAYHRKVIGGGNNGNGSCASIHERVVFKQAGLDQRIQYDSYPRKSLVDLFYDHGVTLEAVAAGQAAQRGDFVGGEYEAKLRRNPDRIQVLMIRDGQAFGMPIRINKGLTLEIAYLLEGLPQDRPLHFAVEFNFAGMPAGADDRYFYERHPEQQPEFPNRYGQLGTRLDLSGAQGLGLVDEWLGIDVGLTASQPTGFWTFPVETVSQSEGGFELVHQSVAVQPHWLA
;
A
#
# COMPACT_ATOMS: atom_id res chain seq x y z
N SER A 1 -5.97 -5.24 28.87
CA SER A 1 -5.39 -4.30 29.86
C SER A 1 -4.08 -3.72 29.32
N GLU A 2 -3.98 -2.41 29.25
CA GLU A 2 -2.77 -1.71 28.82
C GLU A 2 -1.56 -2.09 29.71
N ARG A 3 -1.76 -2.22 31.01
CA ARG A 3 -0.67 -2.58 31.93
C ARG A 3 -0.08 -3.98 31.64
N LEU A 4 -0.90 -4.97 31.32
CA LEU A 4 -0.42 -6.31 30.95
C LEU A 4 0.43 -6.28 29.68
N ARG A 5 0.07 -5.43 28.73
CA ARG A 5 0.82 -5.25 27.49
C ARG A 5 2.26 -4.81 27.72
N TYR A 6 2.51 -3.97 28.73
CA TYR A 6 3.87 -3.51 29.06
C TYR A 6 4.61 -4.47 30.02
N LEU A 7 3.89 -5.26 30.82
CA LEU A 7 4.51 -6.24 31.70
C LEU A 7 4.92 -7.52 30.95
N ILE A 8 4.13 -7.98 29.98
CA ILE A 8 4.37 -9.20 29.24
C ILE A 8 5.05 -8.88 27.90
N PRO A 9 6.28 -9.37 27.60
CA PRO A 9 7.17 -10.14 28.46
C PRO A 9 8.25 -9.32 29.17
N PHE A 10 8.17 -7.99 29.20
CA PHE A 10 9.27 -7.10 29.58
C PHE A 10 9.43 -6.88 31.09
N GLY A 11 8.33 -7.05 31.86
CA GLY A 11 8.39 -7.06 33.31
C GLY A 11 8.71 -8.45 33.89
N GLN A 12 8.86 -8.54 35.21
CA GLN A 12 9.01 -9.83 35.86
C GLN A 12 7.65 -10.54 35.99
N PRO A 13 7.58 -11.89 35.87
CA PRO A 13 6.32 -12.61 35.99
C PRO A 13 5.53 -12.34 37.27
N HIS A 14 6.19 -12.13 38.42
CA HIS A 14 5.51 -11.78 39.66
C HIS A 14 4.78 -10.43 39.61
N GLU A 15 5.31 -9.45 38.88
CA GLU A 15 4.66 -8.14 38.73
C GLU A 15 3.32 -8.24 38.00
N VAL A 16 3.16 -9.23 37.09
CA VAL A 16 1.89 -9.55 36.46
C VAL A 16 0.89 -10.03 37.51
N ILE A 17 1.31 -10.91 38.40
CA ILE A 17 0.46 -11.44 39.49
C ILE A 17 0.09 -10.32 40.47
N GLU A 18 1.02 -9.48 40.90
CA GLU A 18 0.74 -8.34 41.76
C GLU A 18 -0.28 -7.37 41.14
N TYR A 19 -0.18 -7.15 39.84
CA TYR A 19 -1.17 -6.34 39.15
C TYR A 19 -2.56 -7.00 39.13
N LEU A 20 -2.64 -8.31 38.89
CA LEU A 20 -3.90 -9.05 38.84
C LEU A 20 -4.53 -9.17 40.22
N ILE A 21 -3.74 -9.31 41.33
CA ILE A 21 -4.22 -9.26 42.71
C ILE A 21 -4.90 -7.91 42.96
N ARG A 22 -4.26 -6.79 42.65
CA ARG A 22 -4.86 -5.47 42.81
C ARG A 22 -6.19 -5.32 42.10
N VAL A 23 -6.26 -5.82 40.84
CA VAL A 23 -7.52 -5.82 40.06
C VAL A 23 -8.59 -6.65 40.74
N ALA A 24 -8.22 -7.81 41.28
CA ALA A 24 -9.17 -8.71 41.97
C ALA A 24 -9.67 -8.11 43.30
N ASP A 25 -8.79 -7.42 44.02
CA ASP A 25 -9.15 -6.74 45.28
C ASP A 25 -10.08 -5.54 45.04
N GLU A 26 -9.79 -4.74 44.02
CA GLU A 26 -10.61 -3.57 43.66
C GLU A 26 -11.92 -3.95 42.98
N HIS A 27 -11.91 -5.04 42.19
CA HIS A 27 -13.03 -5.48 41.37
C HIS A 27 -13.18 -7.01 41.39
N PRO A 28 -13.71 -7.60 42.50
CA PRO A 28 -13.89 -9.04 42.62
C PRO A 28 -14.69 -9.65 41.44
N GLY A 29 -14.14 -10.70 40.81
CA GLY A 29 -14.75 -11.35 39.65
C GLY A 29 -14.55 -10.62 38.32
N ALA A 30 -13.64 -9.62 38.27
CA ALA A 30 -13.32 -8.94 37.03
C ALA A 30 -12.66 -9.85 35.99
N VAL A 31 -13.01 -9.66 34.71
CA VAL A 31 -12.32 -10.26 33.56
C VAL A 31 -11.23 -9.32 33.06
N THR A 32 -9.99 -9.76 33.12
CA THR A 32 -8.86 -9.00 32.61
C THR A 32 -8.42 -9.58 31.27
N VAL A 33 -8.53 -8.78 30.21
CA VAL A 33 -8.15 -9.19 28.86
C VAL A 33 -6.69 -8.86 28.59
N PHE A 34 -5.92 -9.83 28.10
CA PHE A 34 -4.62 -9.66 27.48
C PHE A 34 -4.76 -9.87 25.98
N GLY A 35 -4.40 -8.86 25.19
CA GLY A 35 -4.33 -8.90 23.74
C GLY A 35 -3.13 -8.09 23.32
N ASP A 36 -2.23 -8.72 22.56
CA ASP A 36 -0.97 -8.09 22.13
C ASP A 36 -0.39 -8.83 20.92
N ASP A 37 0.71 -8.29 20.38
CA ASP A 37 1.45 -8.86 19.26
C ASP A 37 2.17 -10.15 19.69
N GLY A 38 1.96 -11.25 18.95
CA GLY A 38 2.64 -12.51 19.21
C GLY A 38 4.17 -12.44 18.99
N GLU A 39 4.60 -11.53 18.15
CA GLU A 39 6.01 -11.25 17.81
C GLU A 39 6.83 -10.84 19.03
N LYS A 40 6.24 -10.24 20.04
CA LYS A 40 6.88 -9.93 21.32
C LYS A 40 7.49 -11.14 22.03
N LEU A 41 6.92 -12.30 21.78
CA LEU A 41 7.31 -13.54 22.45
C LEU A 41 8.40 -14.31 21.71
N GLY A 42 9.20 -13.66 20.86
CA GLY A 42 10.37 -14.30 20.25
C GLY A 42 10.83 -13.76 18.92
N THR A 43 10.06 -12.91 18.24
CA THR A 43 10.44 -12.35 16.93
C THR A 43 11.04 -10.96 17.03
N TRP A 44 10.65 -10.18 18.03
CA TRP A 44 11.28 -8.89 18.28
C TRP A 44 12.75 -9.02 18.72
N PRO A 45 13.60 -8.01 18.48
CA PRO A 45 15.01 -8.07 18.86
C PRO A 45 15.19 -8.48 20.32
N GLU A 46 16.09 -9.43 20.56
CA GLU A 46 16.45 -10.00 21.87
C GLU A 46 15.33 -10.79 22.59
N THR A 47 14.08 -10.75 22.12
CA THR A 47 12.97 -11.41 22.82
C THR A 47 13.01 -12.92 22.74
N HIS A 48 13.60 -13.52 21.69
CA HIS A 48 13.79 -14.97 21.62
C HIS A 48 14.68 -15.47 22.75
N LYS A 49 15.83 -14.81 22.95
CA LYS A 49 16.73 -15.14 24.06
C LYS A 49 16.02 -14.98 25.39
N HIS A 50 15.38 -13.83 25.62
CA HIS A 50 14.68 -13.51 26.86
C HIS A 50 13.54 -14.50 27.19
N CYS A 51 12.68 -14.78 26.21
CA CYS A 51 11.52 -15.64 26.43
C CYS A 51 11.88 -17.12 26.58
N TYR A 52 12.80 -17.63 25.75
CA TYR A 52 13.10 -19.06 25.68
C TYR A 52 14.40 -19.46 26.37
N HIS A 53 15.53 -18.80 26.06
CA HIS A 53 16.82 -19.20 26.65
C HIS A 53 16.95 -18.75 28.10
N ASP A 54 16.53 -17.53 28.43
CA ASP A 54 16.52 -17.03 29.79
C ASP A 54 15.28 -17.52 30.58
N GLY A 55 14.37 -18.28 29.95
CA GLY A 55 13.24 -18.97 30.58
C GLY A 55 12.14 -18.08 31.10
N TRP A 56 11.96 -16.85 30.57
CA TRP A 56 10.91 -15.94 31.03
C TRP A 56 9.52 -16.56 30.84
N LEU A 57 9.27 -17.17 29.69
CA LEU A 57 7.95 -17.74 29.36
C LEU A 57 7.58 -18.90 30.26
N GLU A 58 8.55 -19.77 30.58
CA GLU A 58 8.34 -20.88 31.51
C GLU A 58 8.00 -20.36 32.90
N ARG A 59 8.76 -19.39 33.43
CA ARG A 59 8.45 -18.76 34.73
C ARG A 59 7.07 -18.11 34.73
N PHE A 60 6.67 -17.45 33.62
CA PHE A 60 5.36 -16.83 33.50
C PHE A 60 4.22 -17.87 33.58
N PHE A 61 4.31 -18.97 32.88
CA PHE A 61 3.31 -20.02 32.98
C PHE A 61 3.30 -20.68 34.35
N ASN A 62 4.46 -20.87 34.97
CA ASN A 62 4.54 -21.41 36.33
C ASN A 62 3.81 -20.54 37.35
N VAL A 63 4.00 -19.22 37.32
CA VAL A 63 3.28 -18.33 38.26
C VAL A 63 1.77 -18.29 38.01
N LEU A 64 1.32 -18.49 36.77
CA LEU A 64 -0.13 -18.63 36.48
C LEU A 64 -0.68 -19.93 37.10
N VAL A 65 0.04 -21.05 36.98
CA VAL A 65 -0.34 -22.34 37.57
C VAL A 65 -0.32 -22.28 39.11
N GLU A 66 0.67 -21.66 39.69
CA GLU A 66 0.77 -21.48 41.16
C GLU A 66 -0.43 -20.70 41.73
N ASN A 67 -0.98 -19.77 40.95
CA ASN A 67 -2.08 -18.91 41.33
C ASN A 67 -3.47 -19.38 40.86
N GLN A 68 -3.58 -20.58 40.27
CA GLN A 68 -4.84 -21.11 39.72
C GLN A 68 -5.98 -21.26 40.75
N HIS A 69 -5.68 -21.22 42.04
CA HIS A 69 -6.65 -21.32 43.12
C HIS A 69 -7.56 -20.06 43.24
N TRP A 70 -7.13 -18.91 42.70
CA TRP A 70 -7.90 -17.68 42.66
C TRP A 70 -7.95 -17.03 41.30
N LEU A 71 -6.99 -17.32 40.40
CA LEU A 71 -6.86 -16.77 39.08
C LEU A 71 -7.19 -17.85 38.02
N GLN A 72 -8.26 -17.64 37.26
CA GLN A 72 -8.66 -18.53 36.18
C GLN A 72 -8.22 -17.96 34.83
N VAL A 73 -7.38 -18.69 34.12
CA VAL A 73 -7.07 -18.41 32.69
C VAL A 73 -8.17 -19.07 31.85
N THR A 74 -8.82 -18.30 30.98
CA THR A 74 -9.99 -18.74 30.23
C THR A 74 -10.01 -18.18 28.82
N THR A 75 -10.80 -18.76 27.94
CA THR A 75 -11.06 -18.24 26.59
C THR A 75 -12.15 -17.17 26.63
N PHE A 76 -12.27 -16.36 25.56
CA PHE A 76 -13.36 -15.39 25.47
C PHE A 76 -14.74 -16.05 25.48
N SER A 77 -14.89 -17.20 24.83
CA SER A 77 -16.16 -17.92 24.79
C SER A 77 -16.59 -18.34 26.19
N GLU A 78 -15.70 -18.97 26.95
CA GLU A 78 -15.97 -19.35 28.34
C GLU A 78 -16.25 -18.15 29.23
N ALA A 79 -15.50 -17.05 29.07
CA ALA A 79 -15.72 -15.81 29.81
C ALA A 79 -17.12 -15.23 29.53
N ILE A 80 -17.58 -15.25 28.27
CA ILE A 80 -18.92 -14.79 27.89
C ILE A 80 -20.00 -15.68 28.50
N ASP A 81 -19.80 -17.01 28.49
CA ASP A 81 -20.79 -17.97 29.01
C ASP A 81 -20.91 -17.89 30.53
N HIS A 82 -19.81 -17.61 31.25
CA HIS A 82 -19.77 -17.62 32.72
C HIS A 82 -19.89 -16.26 33.37
N THR A 83 -19.73 -15.16 32.62
CA THR A 83 -19.74 -13.81 33.19
C THR A 83 -20.97 -13.03 32.72
N LYS A 84 -21.76 -12.53 33.69
CA LYS A 84 -22.92 -11.69 33.37
C LYS A 84 -22.45 -10.30 32.92
N PRO A 85 -23.01 -9.74 31.82
CA PRO A 85 -22.74 -8.36 31.43
C PRO A 85 -23.15 -7.40 32.55
N VAL A 86 -22.26 -6.48 32.91
CA VAL A 86 -22.52 -5.46 33.93
C VAL A 86 -23.26 -4.23 33.40
N GLY A 87 -23.37 -4.09 32.06
CA GLY A 87 -24.08 -2.97 31.43
C GLY A 87 -23.81 -2.91 29.94
N LYS A 88 -24.28 -1.82 29.33
CA LYS A 88 -24.01 -1.46 27.92
C LYS A 88 -23.01 -0.33 27.87
N ILE A 89 -22.12 -0.38 26.89
CA ILE A 89 -21.14 0.67 26.62
C ILE A 89 -21.28 1.16 25.19
N TYR A 90 -21.16 2.44 24.96
CA TYR A 90 -20.96 3.01 23.64
C TYR A 90 -19.46 3.02 23.32
N LEU A 91 -19.12 2.41 22.20
CA LEU A 91 -17.75 2.43 21.65
C LEU A 91 -17.73 3.38 20.44
N PRO A 92 -17.12 4.56 20.56
CA PRO A 92 -16.94 5.43 19.40
C PRO A 92 -15.91 4.83 18.43
N ASP A 93 -15.89 5.35 17.20
CA ASP A 93 -14.78 5.07 16.27
C ASP A 93 -13.47 5.43 16.96
N SER A 94 -12.59 4.46 17.11
CA SER A 94 -11.33 4.63 17.83
C SER A 94 -10.27 3.67 17.30
N SER A 95 -9.01 4.04 17.52
CA SER A 95 -7.84 3.22 17.25
C SER A 95 -6.92 3.26 18.47
N TYR A 96 -5.95 2.38 18.54
CA TYR A 96 -4.92 2.48 19.56
C TYR A 96 -4.05 3.74 19.31
N ARG A 97 -3.33 4.16 20.35
CA ARG A 97 -2.67 5.47 20.39
C ARG A 97 -1.75 5.69 19.16
N GLU A 98 -0.88 4.75 18.87
CA GLU A 98 0.10 4.86 17.79
C GLU A 98 -0.59 5.03 16.42
N MET A 99 -1.69 4.31 16.17
CA MET A 99 -2.47 4.50 14.96
C MET A 99 -3.03 5.92 14.86
N THR A 100 -3.45 6.52 15.96
CA THR A 100 -3.99 7.88 15.94
C THR A 100 -2.91 8.90 15.58
N GLU A 101 -1.67 8.65 15.96
CA GLU A 101 -0.49 9.43 15.61
C GLU A 101 -0.13 9.27 14.14
N TRP A 102 0.00 8.03 13.66
CA TRP A 102 0.38 7.73 12.26
C TRP A 102 -0.66 8.16 11.23
N ALA A 103 -1.90 8.33 11.63
CA ALA A 103 -2.96 8.85 10.77
C ALA A 103 -2.81 10.36 10.46
N LEU A 104 -1.96 11.08 11.20
CA LEU A 104 -1.73 12.51 10.97
C LEU A 104 -0.75 12.74 9.81
N PRO A 105 -0.92 13.82 9.03
CA PRO A 105 0.13 14.29 8.13
C PRO A 105 1.45 14.53 8.88
N ALA A 106 2.59 14.38 8.20
CA ALA A 106 3.90 14.37 8.84
C ALA A 106 4.19 15.61 9.71
N GLU A 107 3.86 16.80 9.23
CA GLU A 107 4.06 18.05 9.99
C GLU A 107 3.15 18.11 11.22
N GLN A 108 1.89 17.72 11.08
CA GLN A 108 0.93 17.69 12.17
C GLN A 108 1.29 16.64 13.22
N LEU A 109 1.83 15.49 12.80
CA LEU A 109 2.33 14.48 13.74
C LEU A 109 3.47 15.02 14.59
N VAL A 110 4.41 15.73 13.98
CA VAL A 110 5.52 16.33 14.74
C VAL A 110 5.06 17.41 15.71
N GLU A 111 4.08 18.23 15.33
CA GLU A 111 3.48 19.22 16.23
C GLU A 111 2.71 18.55 17.37
N TYR A 112 1.94 17.50 17.06
CA TYR A 112 1.23 16.69 18.02
C TYR A 112 2.18 16.09 19.06
N ASP A 113 3.26 15.43 18.63
CA ASP A 113 4.24 14.81 19.53
C ASP A 113 4.87 15.84 20.46
N ARG A 114 5.27 17.01 19.94
CA ARG A 114 5.80 18.10 20.76
C ARG A 114 4.79 18.57 21.80
N THR A 115 3.56 18.83 21.38
CA THR A 115 2.49 19.32 22.25
C THR A 115 2.14 18.31 23.33
N VAL A 116 2.04 17.02 22.98
CA VAL A 116 1.79 15.95 23.97
C VAL A 116 2.91 15.89 24.99
N HIS A 117 4.17 15.94 24.53
CA HIS A 117 5.32 15.91 25.43
C HIS A 117 5.33 17.12 26.41
N GLU A 118 4.97 18.31 25.94
CA GLU A 118 4.81 19.49 26.81
C GLU A 118 3.67 19.30 27.84
N LEU A 119 2.53 18.76 27.39
CA LEU A 119 1.36 18.52 28.23
C LEU A 119 1.56 17.39 29.26
N GLU A 120 2.41 16.43 29.00
CA GLU A 120 2.71 15.34 29.95
C GLU A 120 3.27 15.85 31.30
N HIS A 121 3.87 17.01 31.27
CA HIS A 121 4.40 17.70 32.48
C HIS A 121 3.35 18.56 33.20
N ASP A 122 2.15 18.75 32.64
CA ASP A 122 1.06 19.51 33.26
C ASP A 122 0.35 18.66 34.31
N PRO A 123 0.13 19.16 35.54
CA PRO A 123 -0.58 18.44 36.62
C PRO A 123 -1.98 17.95 36.19
N ARG A 124 -2.59 18.57 35.19
CA ARG A 124 -3.92 18.19 34.68
C ARG A 124 -3.85 17.04 33.65
N TRP A 125 -2.66 16.61 33.22
CA TRP A 125 -2.50 15.59 32.20
C TRP A 125 -3.32 14.31 32.48
N PRO A 126 -3.38 13.74 33.69
CA PRO A 126 -4.18 12.55 33.95
C PRO A 126 -5.66 12.69 33.57
N ALA A 127 -6.21 13.90 33.71
CA ALA A 127 -7.59 14.21 33.35
C ALA A 127 -7.77 14.52 31.86
N VAL A 128 -6.78 15.17 31.23
CA VAL A 128 -6.84 15.69 29.85
C VAL A 128 -6.46 14.63 28.84
N LYS A 129 -5.50 13.74 29.14
CA LYS A 129 -4.94 12.76 28.18
C LYS A 129 -5.99 11.91 27.46
N ARG A 130 -7.11 11.61 28.11
CA ARG A 130 -8.22 10.84 27.53
C ARG A 130 -8.93 11.54 26.38
N PHE A 131 -8.80 12.86 26.28
CA PHE A 131 -9.38 13.69 25.22
C PHE A 131 -8.37 14.07 24.14
N VAL A 132 -7.08 13.86 24.38
CA VAL A 132 -6.01 14.12 23.39
C VAL A 132 -5.94 12.93 22.44
N ARG A 133 -6.30 13.17 21.20
CA ARG A 133 -6.29 12.17 20.13
C ARG A 133 -5.74 12.81 18.87
N GLY A 134 -4.99 12.01 18.08
CA GLY A 134 -4.63 12.34 16.71
C GLY A 134 -5.78 12.02 15.76
N GLY A 135 -5.47 11.39 14.64
CA GLY A 135 -6.46 10.86 13.70
C GLY A 135 -6.92 9.45 14.09
N PHE A 136 -7.63 8.80 13.18
CA PHE A 136 -8.04 7.40 13.29
C PHE A 136 -8.03 6.77 11.89
N TRP A 137 -8.46 5.51 11.76
CA TRP A 137 -8.35 4.75 10.49
C TRP A 137 -8.83 5.50 9.24
N ARG A 138 -9.92 6.25 9.30
CA ARG A 138 -10.39 7.04 8.15
C ARG A 138 -9.38 8.10 7.70
N ASN A 139 -8.75 8.79 8.66
CA ASN A 139 -7.71 9.79 8.36
C ASN A 139 -6.47 9.11 7.76
N PHE A 140 -6.12 7.90 8.24
CA PHE A 140 -5.03 7.12 7.68
C PHE A 140 -5.27 6.80 6.21
N LYS A 141 -6.46 6.36 5.84
CA LYS A 141 -6.84 6.07 4.45
C LYS A 141 -6.81 7.32 3.54
N VAL A 142 -7.12 8.50 4.09
CA VAL A 142 -6.99 9.77 3.36
C VAL A 142 -5.52 10.13 3.13
N LYS A 143 -4.65 9.88 4.12
CA LYS A 143 -3.20 10.09 4.00
C LYS A 143 -2.57 9.13 2.98
N TYR A 144 -3.00 7.88 2.98
CA TYR A 144 -2.48 6.80 2.13
C TYR A 144 -3.56 6.28 1.18
N VAL A 145 -3.69 6.93 0.03
CA VAL A 145 -4.68 6.57 -0.98
C VAL A 145 -4.55 5.11 -1.42
N GLU A 146 -3.33 4.59 -1.49
CA GLU A 146 -3.04 3.20 -1.85
C GLU A 146 -3.59 2.20 -0.82
N SER A 147 -3.61 2.60 0.46
CA SER A 147 -4.28 1.80 1.50
C SER A 147 -5.81 1.81 1.32
N ASP A 148 -6.36 2.96 0.95
CA ASP A 148 -7.80 3.07 0.67
C ASP A 148 -8.22 2.24 -0.54
N GLU A 149 -7.42 2.23 -1.60
CA GLU A 149 -7.62 1.40 -2.79
C GLU A 149 -7.63 -0.10 -2.45
N MET A 150 -6.63 -0.59 -1.70
CA MET A 150 -6.60 -1.98 -1.23
C MET A 150 -7.79 -2.32 -0.32
N TYR A 151 -8.13 -1.42 0.61
CA TYR A 151 -9.28 -1.58 1.50
C TYR A 151 -10.58 -1.64 0.72
N SER A 152 -10.77 -0.78 -0.25
CA SER A 152 -11.96 -0.74 -1.10
C SER A 152 -12.05 -2.00 -1.97
N ARG A 153 -10.91 -2.47 -2.50
CA ARG A 153 -10.84 -3.75 -3.23
C ARG A 153 -11.27 -4.91 -2.33
N MET A 154 -10.75 -4.98 -1.12
CA MET A 154 -11.12 -5.99 -0.12
C MET A 154 -12.62 -5.94 0.21
N MET A 155 -13.19 -4.75 0.40
CA MET A 155 -14.62 -4.57 0.68
C MET A 155 -15.50 -5.02 -0.50
N ASN A 156 -15.08 -4.75 -1.75
CA ASN A 156 -15.77 -5.23 -2.95
C ASN A 156 -15.76 -6.76 -3.04
N ILE A 157 -14.64 -7.41 -2.76
CA ILE A 157 -14.55 -8.87 -2.70
C ILE A 157 -15.45 -9.43 -1.59
N SER A 158 -15.46 -8.81 -0.40
CA SER A 158 -16.32 -9.20 0.71
C SER A 158 -17.81 -9.15 0.32
N ARG A 159 -18.25 -8.07 -0.32
CA ARG A 159 -19.63 -7.93 -0.82
C ARG A 159 -19.97 -8.99 -1.88
N ARG A 160 -19.06 -9.26 -2.80
CA ARG A 160 -19.24 -10.29 -3.82
C ARG A 160 -19.33 -11.70 -3.22
N LEU A 161 -18.54 -11.98 -2.17
CA LEU A 161 -18.61 -13.24 -1.43
C LEU A 161 -19.99 -13.39 -0.77
N GLU A 162 -20.50 -12.36 -0.11
CA GLU A 162 -21.83 -12.37 0.49
C GLU A 162 -22.92 -12.60 -0.57
N GLN A 163 -22.85 -11.92 -1.71
CA GLN A 163 -23.77 -12.13 -2.84
C GLN A 163 -23.72 -13.57 -3.36
N ALA A 164 -22.52 -14.17 -3.46
CA ALA A 164 -22.39 -15.57 -3.88
C ALA A 164 -23.03 -16.54 -2.89
N VAL A 165 -22.89 -16.31 -1.58
CA VAL A 165 -23.56 -17.07 -0.52
C VAL A 165 -25.08 -16.96 -0.65
N GLN A 166 -25.61 -15.73 -0.79
CA GLN A 166 -27.04 -15.48 -0.94
C GLN A 166 -27.63 -16.09 -2.23
N ALA A 167 -26.82 -16.16 -3.30
CA ALA A 167 -27.20 -16.81 -4.55
C ALA A 167 -27.12 -18.33 -4.53
N GLY A 168 -26.70 -18.95 -3.41
CA GLY A 168 -26.59 -20.39 -3.28
C GLY A 168 -25.43 -21.01 -4.05
N ALA A 169 -24.33 -20.28 -4.23
CA ALA A 169 -23.13 -20.81 -4.86
C ALA A 169 -22.57 -22.04 -4.10
N PRO A 170 -21.81 -22.95 -4.77
CA PRO A 170 -21.26 -24.15 -4.15
C PRO A 170 -20.42 -23.81 -2.91
N HIS A 171 -20.73 -24.47 -1.77
CA HIS A 171 -20.07 -24.20 -0.49
C HIS A 171 -18.55 -24.34 -0.55
N GLU A 172 -18.05 -25.35 -1.26
CA GLU A 172 -16.60 -25.57 -1.41
C GLU A 172 -15.88 -24.35 -2.02
N ILE A 173 -16.44 -23.77 -3.08
CA ILE A 173 -15.85 -22.58 -3.75
C ILE A 173 -15.97 -21.37 -2.83
N VAL A 174 -17.13 -21.20 -2.18
CA VAL A 174 -17.38 -20.11 -1.24
C VAL A 174 -16.40 -20.16 -0.06
N ASP A 175 -16.14 -21.32 0.51
CA ASP A 175 -15.22 -21.47 1.65
C ASP A 175 -13.77 -21.22 1.24
N ARG A 176 -13.37 -21.66 0.06
CA ARG A 176 -12.05 -21.32 -0.51
C ARG A 176 -11.92 -19.81 -0.75
N ALA A 177 -12.92 -19.17 -1.35
CA ALA A 177 -12.93 -17.74 -1.59
C ALA A 177 -12.88 -16.95 -0.28
N ARG A 178 -13.60 -17.41 0.75
CA ARG A 178 -13.58 -16.83 2.10
C ARG A 178 -12.20 -16.94 2.75
N ALA A 179 -11.54 -18.09 2.62
CA ALA A 179 -10.19 -18.26 3.14
C ALA A 179 -9.18 -17.31 2.48
N GLU A 180 -9.28 -17.14 1.15
CA GLU A 180 -8.43 -16.18 0.44
C GLU A 180 -8.74 -14.72 0.85
N LEU A 181 -10.03 -14.36 0.98
CA LEU A 181 -10.42 -13.03 1.48
C LEU A 181 -9.83 -12.78 2.88
N TYR A 182 -9.92 -13.73 3.81
CA TYR A 182 -9.37 -13.57 5.17
C TYR A 182 -7.85 -13.37 5.16
N ARG A 183 -7.11 -14.06 4.28
CA ARG A 183 -5.68 -13.81 4.07
C ARG A 183 -5.42 -12.42 3.51
N GLY A 184 -6.25 -11.95 2.57
CA GLY A 184 -6.22 -10.60 2.03
C GLY A 184 -6.60 -9.51 3.03
N GLN A 185 -7.15 -9.85 4.19
CA GLN A 185 -7.44 -8.94 5.31
C GLN A 185 -6.30 -8.80 6.32
N CYS A 186 -5.12 -9.42 6.07
CA CYS A 186 -3.96 -9.25 6.93
C CYS A 186 -3.63 -7.76 7.06
N ASN A 187 -3.66 -7.22 8.28
CA ASN A 187 -3.60 -5.79 8.54
C ASN A 187 -2.26 -5.14 8.18
N CYS A 188 -1.14 -5.87 8.26
CA CYS A 188 0.20 -5.30 8.06
C CYS A 188 0.38 -4.59 6.73
N GLY A 189 -0.27 -5.04 5.65
CA GLY A 189 -0.20 -4.41 4.33
C GLY A 189 -0.99 -3.11 4.21
N TYR A 190 -1.97 -2.86 5.08
CA TYR A 190 -2.89 -1.72 4.94
C TYR A 190 -2.42 -0.45 5.63
N TRP A 191 -1.45 -0.51 6.51
CA TRP A 191 -1.05 0.63 7.29
C TRP A 191 0.45 0.75 7.45
N HIS A 192 0.92 1.82 8.06
CA HIS A 192 2.34 2.12 8.23
C HIS A 192 2.61 2.66 9.61
N GLY A 193 3.65 2.14 10.22
CA GLY A 193 4.15 2.52 11.53
C GLY A 193 5.62 2.16 11.66
N ALA A 194 6.03 1.63 12.80
CA ALA A 194 7.42 1.26 13.06
C ALA A 194 7.95 0.10 12.21
N PHE A 195 7.10 -0.64 11.51
CA PHE A 195 7.44 -1.88 10.80
C PHE A 195 7.39 -1.78 9.27
N GLY A 196 7.33 -0.61 8.71
CA GLY A 196 7.28 -0.40 7.27
C GLY A 196 5.89 -0.57 6.66
N GLY A 197 5.14 -1.59 7.04
CA GLY A 197 3.75 -1.77 6.62
C GLY A 197 3.53 -1.64 5.12
N ILE A 198 2.66 -0.68 4.72
CA ILE A 198 2.32 -0.41 3.31
C ILE A 198 3.54 -0.06 2.43
N TYR A 199 4.65 0.43 3.01
CA TYR A 199 5.88 0.70 2.26
C TYR A 199 6.67 -0.56 1.89
N LEU A 200 6.29 -1.74 2.40
CA LEU A 200 6.91 -3.01 2.05
C LEU A 200 6.18 -3.66 0.86
N PRO A 201 6.77 -3.72 -0.35
CA PRO A 201 6.09 -4.21 -1.55
C PRO A 201 5.56 -5.62 -1.41
N HIS A 202 6.30 -6.50 -0.71
CA HIS A 202 5.88 -7.89 -0.52
C HIS A 202 4.59 -8.02 0.30
N LEU A 203 4.32 -7.10 1.24
CA LEU A 203 3.06 -7.10 2.00
C LEU A 203 1.88 -6.65 1.11
N ARG A 204 2.05 -5.58 0.32
CA ARG A 204 1.01 -5.15 -0.63
C ARG A 204 0.73 -6.24 -1.65
N ASN A 205 1.78 -6.85 -2.22
CA ASN A 205 1.64 -7.94 -3.19
C ASN A 205 0.95 -9.16 -2.59
N ALA A 206 1.23 -9.51 -1.33
CA ALA A 206 0.55 -10.60 -0.63
C ALA A 206 -0.94 -10.32 -0.45
N VAL A 207 -1.31 -9.11 -0.05
CA VAL A 207 -2.72 -8.68 0.05
C VAL A 207 -3.41 -8.81 -1.32
N TYR A 208 -2.87 -8.18 -2.38
CA TYR A 208 -3.45 -8.26 -3.72
C TYR A 208 -3.54 -9.69 -4.24
N ARG A 209 -2.50 -10.51 -4.04
CA ARG A 209 -2.50 -11.93 -4.43
C ARG A 209 -3.72 -12.67 -3.90
N HIS A 210 -3.99 -12.51 -2.62
CA HIS A 210 -5.12 -13.18 -1.98
C HIS A 210 -6.47 -12.58 -2.39
N LEU A 211 -6.56 -11.26 -2.57
CA LEU A 211 -7.77 -10.62 -3.07
C LEU A 211 -8.09 -11.05 -4.50
N ILE A 212 -7.08 -11.11 -5.39
CA ILE A 212 -7.25 -11.57 -6.77
C ILE A 212 -7.63 -13.06 -6.81
N ALA A 213 -7.01 -13.89 -5.96
CA ALA A 213 -7.36 -15.31 -5.85
C ALA A 213 -8.83 -15.49 -5.41
N ALA A 214 -9.29 -14.71 -4.41
CA ALA A 214 -10.69 -14.72 -4.00
C ALA A 214 -11.62 -14.27 -5.16
N ASP A 215 -11.24 -13.21 -5.89
CA ASP A 215 -12.00 -12.73 -7.05
C ASP A 215 -12.12 -13.77 -8.17
N ASN A 216 -11.05 -14.53 -8.44
CA ASN A 216 -11.05 -15.62 -9.41
C ASN A 216 -12.03 -16.74 -8.99
N LEU A 217 -12.01 -17.16 -7.72
CA LEU A 217 -12.93 -18.15 -7.18
C LEU A 217 -14.39 -17.66 -7.23
N LEU A 218 -14.64 -16.39 -7.00
CA LEU A 218 -15.98 -15.82 -7.13
C LEU A 218 -16.47 -15.76 -8.57
N ASN A 219 -15.57 -15.57 -9.55
CA ASN A 219 -15.93 -15.69 -10.97
C ASN A 219 -16.29 -17.16 -11.34
N GLU A 220 -15.56 -18.13 -10.80
CA GLU A 220 -15.90 -19.58 -10.92
C GLU A 220 -17.25 -19.87 -10.29
N ALA A 221 -17.52 -19.37 -9.09
CA ALA A 221 -18.79 -19.54 -8.38
C ALA A 221 -19.99 -18.97 -9.14
N GLN A 222 -19.80 -17.94 -9.96
CA GLN A 222 -20.81 -17.36 -10.84
C GLN A 222 -21.05 -18.15 -12.12
N GLY A 223 -20.33 -19.25 -12.35
CA GLY A 223 -20.43 -20.06 -13.57
C GLY A 223 -20.06 -19.32 -14.84
N ARG A 224 -19.11 -18.36 -14.78
CA ARG A 224 -18.64 -17.62 -15.95
C ARG A 224 -18.04 -18.57 -16.97
N PRO A 225 -18.24 -18.33 -18.28
CA PRO A 225 -17.61 -19.13 -19.34
C PRO A 225 -16.08 -18.99 -19.26
N GLU A 226 -15.36 -19.91 -19.92
CA GLU A 226 -13.89 -19.89 -19.98
C GLU A 226 -13.33 -18.55 -20.51
N ARG A 227 -14.04 -17.97 -21.49
CA ARG A 227 -13.72 -16.64 -22.03
C ARG A 227 -14.89 -15.69 -21.82
N TRP A 228 -14.61 -14.58 -21.21
CA TRP A 228 -15.60 -13.52 -20.96
C TRP A 228 -14.93 -12.15 -20.98
N ILE A 229 -15.72 -11.13 -21.22
CA ILE A 229 -15.31 -9.74 -21.14
C ILE A 229 -16.44 -8.94 -20.48
N GLU A 230 -16.09 -8.04 -19.58
CA GLU A 230 -17.04 -7.18 -18.86
C GLU A 230 -16.50 -5.77 -18.71
N ALA A 231 -17.38 -4.79 -18.73
CA ALA A 231 -17.08 -3.41 -18.33
C ALA A 231 -18.18 -2.89 -17.42
N LYS A 232 -17.76 -2.27 -16.33
CA LYS A 232 -18.64 -1.61 -15.35
C LYS A 232 -18.16 -0.19 -15.10
N ALA A 233 -19.12 0.69 -14.80
CA ALA A 233 -18.84 2.03 -14.28
C ALA A 233 -19.61 2.15 -12.97
N GLU A 234 -18.92 2.01 -11.86
CA GLU A 234 -19.44 1.97 -10.49
C GLU A 234 -18.46 2.68 -9.56
N ASP A 235 -18.92 3.06 -8.38
CA ASP A 235 -18.08 3.60 -7.32
C ASP A 235 -17.36 2.43 -6.61
N PHE A 236 -16.17 2.08 -7.09
CA PHE A 236 -15.37 0.98 -6.55
C PHE A 236 -14.55 1.35 -5.33
N ASN A 237 -14.23 2.63 -5.15
CA ASN A 237 -13.40 3.13 -4.05
C ASN A 237 -14.19 3.85 -2.96
N PHE A 238 -15.51 3.93 -3.09
CA PHE A 238 -16.47 4.54 -2.15
C PHE A 238 -16.25 6.04 -1.91
N ASP A 239 -15.81 6.76 -2.95
CA ASP A 239 -15.63 8.22 -2.91
C ASP A 239 -16.79 9.01 -3.57
N ALA A 240 -17.88 8.31 -3.93
CA ALA A 240 -19.05 8.82 -4.64
C ALA A 240 -18.76 9.25 -6.09
N ALA A 241 -17.67 8.81 -6.68
CA ALA A 241 -17.35 8.99 -8.08
C ALA A 241 -17.22 7.63 -8.79
N PRO A 242 -17.73 7.46 -10.01
CA PRO A 242 -17.60 6.18 -10.69
C PRO A 242 -16.18 5.98 -11.24
N GLU A 243 -15.59 4.84 -10.91
CA GLU A 243 -14.47 4.26 -11.63
C GLU A 243 -14.98 3.41 -12.80
N VAL A 244 -14.07 3.09 -13.72
CA VAL A 244 -14.32 2.15 -14.81
C VAL A 244 -13.52 0.89 -14.59
N GLN A 245 -14.20 -0.25 -14.51
CA GLN A 245 -13.60 -1.58 -14.53
C GLN A 245 -13.68 -2.14 -15.94
N LEU A 246 -12.54 -2.60 -16.46
CA LEU A 246 -12.45 -3.47 -17.65
C LEU A 246 -11.89 -4.80 -17.20
N ALA A 247 -12.64 -5.89 -17.38
CA ALA A 247 -12.24 -7.19 -16.89
C ALA A 247 -12.52 -8.31 -17.90
N ASN A 248 -11.67 -9.31 -17.92
CA ASN A 248 -11.86 -10.55 -18.64
C ASN A 248 -11.28 -11.76 -17.85
N ASP A 249 -11.22 -12.92 -18.48
CA ASP A 249 -10.64 -14.14 -17.91
C ASP A 249 -9.16 -14.03 -17.52
N ARG A 250 -8.41 -13.07 -18.08
CA ARG A 250 -6.96 -12.90 -17.89
C ARG A 250 -6.58 -11.69 -17.09
N LEU A 251 -7.28 -10.57 -17.29
CA LEU A 251 -6.93 -9.26 -16.73
C LEU A 251 -8.12 -8.64 -16.02
N ASN A 252 -7.81 -7.79 -15.04
CA ASN A 252 -8.76 -6.84 -14.46
C ASN A 252 -8.06 -5.49 -14.33
N ALA A 253 -8.67 -4.44 -14.90
CA ALA A 253 -8.14 -3.08 -14.91
C ALA A 253 -9.14 -2.13 -14.27
N LEU A 254 -8.70 -1.30 -13.33
CA LEU A 254 -9.48 -0.24 -12.72
C LEU A 254 -8.91 1.13 -13.09
N ILE A 255 -9.78 1.98 -13.59
CA ILE A 255 -9.45 3.31 -14.10
C ILE A 255 -10.26 4.33 -13.30
N ALA A 256 -9.61 5.43 -12.87
CA ALA A 256 -10.22 6.53 -12.13
C ALA A 256 -10.35 7.78 -13.02
N PRO A 257 -11.45 7.97 -13.76
CA PRO A 257 -11.61 9.11 -14.68
C PRO A 257 -11.51 10.46 -13.96
N ARG A 258 -12.09 10.58 -12.78
CA ARG A 258 -12.04 11.82 -11.99
C ARG A 258 -10.70 12.16 -11.36
N ARG A 259 -9.75 11.22 -11.40
CA ARG A 259 -8.41 11.39 -10.85
C ARG A 259 -7.36 11.22 -11.94
N GLY A 260 -7.31 12.16 -12.90
CA GLY A 260 -6.34 12.14 -14.01
C GLY A 260 -6.59 11.07 -15.08
N GLY A 261 -7.71 10.34 -15.01
CA GLY A 261 -7.93 9.18 -15.87
C GLY A 261 -6.89 8.10 -15.67
N HIS A 262 -6.37 7.96 -14.44
CA HIS A 262 -5.31 7.02 -14.11
C HIS A 262 -5.81 5.57 -14.15
N LEU A 263 -4.98 4.69 -14.66
CA LEU A 263 -5.06 3.26 -14.42
C LEU A 263 -4.35 2.96 -13.08
N TYR A 264 -5.11 2.55 -12.05
CA TYR A 264 -4.57 2.40 -10.70
C TYR A 264 -4.48 0.95 -10.22
N GLU A 265 -5.14 0.01 -10.88
CA GLU A 265 -5.03 -1.43 -10.66
C GLU A 265 -5.00 -2.16 -12.00
N LEU A 266 -4.08 -3.10 -12.15
CA LEU A 266 -4.00 -3.99 -13.31
C LEU A 266 -3.60 -5.39 -12.83
N ASP A 267 -4.60 -6.25 -12.65
CA ASP A 267 -4.39 -7.61 -12.19
C ASP A 267 -4.10 -8.55 -13.35
N VAL A 268 -3.05 -9.36 -13.20
CA VAL A 268 -2.80 -10.55 -14.01
C VAL A 268 -3.38 -11.75 -13.25
N ARG A 269 -4.57 -12.20 -13.66
CA ARG A 269 -5.36 -13.18 -12.92
C ARG A 269 -4.69 -14.54 -12.77
N SER A 270 -3.96 -15.00 -13.79
CA SER A 270 -3.32 -16.34 -13.81
C SER A 270 -2.27 -16.53 -12.70
N ILE A 271 -1.60 -15.46 -12.32
CA ILE A 271 -0.56 -15.46 -11.28
C ILE A 271 -0.97 -14.66 -10.04
N CYS A 272 -2.21 -14.17 -9.99
CA CYS A 272 -2.77 -13.37 -8.91
C CYS A 272 -1.85 -12.19 -8.53
N HIS A 273 -1.44 -11.39 -9.51
CA HIS A 273 -0.52 -10.29 -9.31
C HIS A 273 -1.09 -8.97 -9.83
N ASN A 274 -1.03 -7.90 -8.98
CA ASN A 274 -1.35 -6.54 -9.40
C ASN A 274 -0.07 -5.83 -9.83
N LEU A 275 0.08 -5.60 -11.14
CA LEU A 275 1.23 -4.87 -11.72
C LEU A 275 1.34 -3.42 -11.24
N LEU A 276 0.27 -2.85 -10.70
CA LEU A 276 0.21 -1.44 -10.30
C LEU A 276 0.07 -1.26 -8.77
N ALA A 277 0.47 -2.24 -7.97
CA ALA A 277 0.55 -2.13 -6.52
C ALA A 277 1.66 -1.16 -6.07
N THR A 278 1.63 0.05 -6.62
CA THR A 278 2.61 1.13 -6.40
C THR A 278 2.37 1.87 -5.10
N ILE A 279 3.29 2.76 -4.72
CA ILE A 279 3.11 3.71 -3.64
C ILE A 279 3.74 5.06 -4.03
N THR A 280 3.06 6.14 -3.70
CA THR A 280 3.53 7.51 -3.88
C THR A 280 4.49 7.87 -2.75
N ARG A 281 5.63 8.50 -3.09
CA ARG A 281 6.60 8.99 -2.11
C ARG A 281 6.08 10.26 -1.45
N ARG A 282 5.92 10.23 -0.14
CA ARG A 282 5.38 11.34 0.65
C ARG A 282 6.23 11.65 1.87
N PRO A 283 6.15 12.87 2.43
CA PRO A 283 6.80 13.19 3.69
C PRO A 283 6.29 12.27 4.82
N GLU A 284 7.25 11.76 5.61
CA GLU A 284 6.96 11.00 6.82
C GLU A 284 7.68 11.65 8.01
N ALA A 285 7.05 11.60 9.19
CA ALA A 285 7.61 12.23 10.38
C ALA A 285 9.00 11.69 10.74
N TYR A 286 9.23 10.39 10.51
CA TYR A 286 10.52 9.75 10.77
C TYR A 286 11.64 10.19 9.82
N HIS A 287 11.35 10.83 8.68
CA HIS A 287 12.39 11.38 7.80
C HIS A 287 13.25 12.42 8.52
N ARG A 288 12.72 13.09 9.54
CA ARG A 288 13.53 14.01 10.39
C ARG A 288 14.62 13.28 11.15
N LYS A 289 14.36 12.05 11.60
CA LYS A 289 15.37 11.20 12.26
C LYS A 289 16.47 10.80 11.28
N VAL A 290 16.11 10.54 10.02
CA VAL A 290 17.06 10.20 8.95
C VAL A 290 17.94 11.42 8.60
N ILE A 291 17.36 12.60 8.43
CA ILE A 291 18.07 13.85 8.13
C ILE A 291 18.96 14.28 9.30
N GLY A 292 18.50 14.07 10.55
CA GLY A 292 19.25 14.43 11.77
C GLY A 292 20.47 13.53 12.07
N GLY A 293 20.61 12.39 11.38
CA GLY A 293 21.83 11.56 11.40
C GLY A 293 22.18 10.90 12.76
N GLY A 294 21.28 10.94 13.75
CA GLY A 294 21.53 10.34 15.07
C GLY A 294 21.38 8.82 15.05
N ASN A 295 22.48 8.08 15.27
CA ASN A 295 22.43 6.62 15.46
C ASN A 295 22.44 6.29 16.96
N ASN A 296 21.30 5.90 17.53
CA ASN A 296 21.16 5.52 18.94
C ASN A 296 21.26 4.00 19.15
N GLY A 297 22.07 3.31 18.35
CA GLY A 297 22.10 1.85 18.24
C GLY A 297 22.61 1.05 19.44
N ASN A 298 22.97 1.66 20.57
CA ASN A 298 23.64 0.98 21.71
C ASN A 298 22.93 1.18 23.07
N GLY A 299 21.62 1.15 23.13
CA GLY A 299 20.90 1.11 24.38
C GLY A 299 19.91 -0.05 24.42
N SER A 300 19.65 -0.63 25.61
CA SER A 300 18.53 -1.53 25.85
C SER A 300 17.23 -0.76 25.66
N CYS A 301 16.80 -0.57 24.42
CA CYS A 301 15.53 0.07 24.13
C CYS A 301 14.38 -0.89 24.46
N ALA A 302 13.51 -0.46 25.32
CA ALA A 302 12.28 -1.18 25.64
C ALA A 302 11.23 -1.12 24.51
N SER A 303 11.41 -0.23 23.52
CA SER A 303 10.48 -0.02 22.44
C SER A 303 11.19 0.09 21.08
N ILE A 304 10.68 -0.65 20.11
CA ILE A 304 11.10 -0.56 18.69
C ILE A 304 10.81 0.81 18.07
N HIS A 305 9.87 1.58 18.62
CA HIS A 305 9.49 2.91 18.14
C HIS A 305 10.58 3.97 18.39
N GLU A 306 11.47 3.75 19.36
CA GLU A 306 12.53 4.67 19.76
C GLU A 306 13.86 4.37 19.07
N ARG A 307 13.97 3.21 18.43
CA ARG A 307 15.21 2.72 17.86
C ARG A 307 15.53 3.44 16.54
N VAL A 308 16.72 4.04 16.46
CA VAL A 308 17.27 4.66 15.24
C VAL A 308 18.44 3.83 14.77
N VAL A 309 18.25 3.03 13.75
CA VAL A 309 19.27 2.20 13.11
C VAL A 309 19.21 2.42 11.61
N PHE A 310 20.35 2.61 10.98
CA PHE A 310 20.46 2.75 9.53
C PHE A 310 21.04 1.45 8.96
N LYS A 311 20.32 0.80 8.05
CA LYS A 311 20.80 -0.39 7.35
C LYS A 311 21.87 -0.08 6.30
N GLN A 312 21.89 1.18 5.83
CA GLN A 312 22.87 1.66 4.84
C GLN A 312 23.12 3.16 5.02
N ALA A 313 24.28 3.62 4.55
CA ALA A 313 24.66 5.03 4.58
C ALA A 313 23.97 5.86 3.49
N GLY A 314 23.90 7.18 3.66
CA GLY A 314 23.42 8.12 2.63
C GLY A 314 21.91 8.11 2.38
N LEU A 315 21.11 7.59 3.31
CA LEU A 315 19.65 7.56 3.18
C LEU A 315 19.03 8.97 3.15
N ASP A 316 19.64 9.94 3.83
CA ASP A 316 19.24 11.32 3.84
C ASP A 316 19.22 11.95 2.43
N GLN A 317 20.17 11.58 1.59
CA GLN A 317 20.28 12.03 0.19
C GLN A 317 19.32 11.30 -0.76
N ARG A 318 18.69 10.24 -0.30
CA ARG A 318 17.75 9.41 -1.08
C ARG A 318 16.29 9.75 -0.79
N ILE A 319 16.02 10.65 0.16
CA ILE A 319 14.66 11.10 0.46
C ILE A 319 14.16 11.95 -0.71
N GLN A 320 13.05 11.50 -1.30
CA GLN A 320 12.37 12.18 -2.40
C GLN A 320 10.86 12.14 -2.16
N TYR A 321 10.16 13.16 -2.64
CA TYR A 321 8.71 13.27 -2.57
C TYR A 321 8.12 13.46 -3.95
N ASP A 322 6.95 12.86 -4.18
CA ASP A 322 6.24 12.97 -5.43
C ASP A 322 5.23 14.12 -5.38
N SER A 323 5.13 14.88 -6.46
CA SER A 323 4.13 15.91 -6.63
C SER A 323 2.80 15.40 -7.17
N TYR A 324 2.75 14.13 -7.58
CA TYR A 324 1.56 13.44 -8.09
C TYR A 324 1.60 11.94 -7.75
N PRO A 325 0.43 11.25 -7.77
CA PRO A 325 0.37 9.82 -7.48
C PRO A 325 1.14 8.98 -8.50
N ARG A 326 1.90 7.99 -8.04
CA ARG A 326 2.61 7.02 -8.88
C ARG A 326 1.66 5.96 -9.43
N LYS A 327 0.81 6.38 -10.37
CA LYS A 327 -0.15 5.53 -11.09
C LYS A 327 0.31 5.35 -12.54
N SER A 328 -0.45 4.61 -13.33
CA SER A 328 -0.22 4.48 -14.78
C SER A 328 -1.21 5.28 -15.59
N LEU A 329 -0.87 5.59 -16.85
CA LEU A 329 -1.58 6.53 -17.72
C LEU A 329 -1.60 7.96 -17.17
N VAL A 330 -0.52 8.42 -16.57
CA VAL A 330 -0.37 9.79 -16.10
C VAL A 330 0.10 10.68 -17.25
N ASP A 331 -0.71 11.64 -17.64
CA ASP A 331 -0.44 12.52 -18.77
C ASP A 331 0.37 13.74 -18.31
N LEU A 332 1.59 13.89 -18.86
CA LEU A 332 2.59 14.84 -18.43
C LEU A 332 3.00 15.77 -19.57
N PHE A 333 3.14 17.05 -19.25
CA PHE A 333 3.71 18.05 -20.15
C PHE A 333 4.93 18.69 -19.52
N TYR A 334 6.06 18.66 -20.21
CA TYR A 334 7.33 19.21 -19.76
C TYR A 334 7.84 20.30 -20.67
N ASP A 335 8.75 21.14 -20.17
CA ASP A 335 9.54 22.02 -21.01
C ASP A 335 10.40 21.20 -21.98
N HIS A 336 10.65 21.73 -23.18
CA HIS A 336 11.40 21.03 -24.24
C HIS A 336 12.77 20.50 -23.80
N GLY A 337 13.48 21.22 -22.94
CA GLY A 337 14.83 20.86 -22.47
C GLY A 337 14.84 20.01 -21.20
N VAL A 338 13.71 19.40 -20.77
CA VAL A 338 13.69 18.55 -19.57
C VAL A 338 14.56 17.32 -19.78
N THR A 339 15.26 16.87 -18.73
CA THR A 339 16.11 15.68 -18.77
C THR A 339 15.55 14.56 -17.93
N LEU A 340 15.94 13.33 -18.22
CA LEU A 340 15.60 12.15 -17.42
C LEU A 340 15.99 12.33 -15.94
N GLU A 341 17.16 12.92 -15.67
CA GLU A 341 17.65 13.14 -14.31
C GLU A 341 16.71 14.06 -13.53
N ALA A 342 16.25 15.16 -14.17
CA ALA A 342 15.32 16.09 -13.54
C ALA A 342 13.96 15.42 -13.24
N VAL A 343 13.46 14.58 -14.16
CA VAL A 343 12.21 13.81 -13.99
C VAL A 343 12.36 12.79 -12.87
N ALA A 344 13.43 11.98 -12.90
CA ALA A 344 13.70 10.96 -11.92
C ALA A 344 13.90 11.53 -10.49
N ALA A 345 14.48 12.74 -10.41
CA ALA A 345 14.66 13.47 -9.15
C ALA A 345 13.38 14.18 -8.66
N GLY A 346 12.29 14.18 -9.44
CA GLY A 346 11.07 14.92 -9.10
C GLY A 346 11.20 16.44 -9.21
N GLN A 347 12.23 16.92 -9.95
CA GLN A 347 12.54 18.34 -10.14
C GLN A 347 11.98 18.92 -11.46
N ALA A 348 11.49 18.07 -12.35
CA ALA A 348 10.88 18.48 -13.60
C ALA A 348 9.52 19.15 -13.34
N ALA A 349 9.41 20.41 -13.75
CA ALA A 349 8.15 21.15 -13.60
C ALA A 349 7.09 20.61 -14.57
N GLN A 350 5.96 20.21 -14.02
CA GLN A 350 4.78 19.82 -14.76
C GLN A 350 4.06 21.08 -15.28
N ARG A 351 3.82 21.17 -16.59
CA ARG A 351 3.29 22.36 -17.28
C ARG A 351 1.81 22.26 -17.66
N GLY A 352 1.13 21.18 -17.28
CA GLY A 352 -0.28 20.95 -17.57
C GLY A 352 -1.11 20.68 -16.32
N ASP A 353 -2.43 20.71 -16.47
CA ASP A 353 -3.42 20.39 -15.41
C ASP A 353 -4.04 19.01 -15.59
N PHE A 354 -3.40 18.14 -16.38
CA PHE A 354 -3.92 16.81 -16.74
C PHE A 354 -3.69 15.75 -15.67
N VAL A 355 -2.62 15.85 -14.90
CA VAL A 355 -2.21 14.83 -13.90
C VAL A 355 -3.32 14.49 -12.90
N GLY A 356 -4.00 15.47 -12.34
CA GLY A 356 -5.11 15.25 -11.39
C GLY A 356 -6.47 15.65 -11.93
N GLY A 357 -6.53 16.02 -13.22
CA GLY A 357 -7.71 16.59 -13.80
C GLY A 357 -8.82 15.56 -14.07
N GLU A 358 -10.09 15.99 -14.05
CA GLU A 358 -11.22 15.12 -14.31
C GLU A 358 -11.36 14.88 -15.82
N TYR A 359 -11.49 13.62 -16.22
CA TYR A 359 -11.79 13.16 -17.57
C TYR A 359 -13.25 12.71 -17.66
N GLU A 360 -13.97 13.10 -18.72
CA GLU A 360 -15.24 12.50 -19.10
C GLU A 360 -14.96 11.10 -19.66
N ALA A 361 -15.56 10.06 -19.07
CA ALA A 361 -15.39 8.68 -19.52
C ALA A 361 -16.63 8.15 -20.23
N LYS A 362 -16.43 7.50 -21.38
CA LYS A 362 -17.49 6.84 -22.17
C LYS A 362 -17.09 5.41 -22.47
N LEU A 363 -17.94 4.45 -22.11
CA LEU A 363 -17.80 3.05 -22.48
C LEU A 363 -18.35 2.80 -23.88
N ARG A 364 -17.51 2.28 -24.77
CA ARG A 364 -17.90 1.78 -26.10
C ARG A 364 -17.85 0.26 -26.09
N ARG A 365 -18.99 -0.36 -26.34
CA ARG A 365 -19.12 -1.82 -26.43
C ARG A 365 -19.35 -2.20 -27.89
N ASN A 366 -18.38 -2.90 -28.47
CA ASN A 366 -18.48 -3.52 -29.79
C ASN A 366 -18.55 -5.05 -29.59
N PRO A 367 -18.99 -5.82 -30.60
CA PRO A 367 -19.10 -7.27 -30.49
C PRO A 367 -17.79 -7.98 -30.17
N ASP A 368 -16.66 -7.43 -30.57
CA ASP A 368 -15.31 -7.99 -30.47
C ASP A 368 -14.43 -7.35 -29.39
N ARG A 369 -14.82 -6.17 -28.89
CA ARG A 369 -14.02 -5.43 -27.91
C ARG A 369 -14.84 -4.44 -27.10
N ILE A 370 -14.33 -4.12 -25.91
CA ILE A 370 -14.81 -3.02 -25.08
C ILE A 370 -13.69 -1.99 -24.97
N GLN A 371 -14.05 -0.72 -25.12
CA GLN A 371 -13.14 0.42 -25.01
C GLN A 371 -13.67 1.44 -24.01
N VAL A 372 -12.83 1.99 -23.16
CA VAL A 372 -13.11 3.24 -22.48
C VAL A 372 -12.46 4.39 -23.23
N LEU A 373 -13.27 5.38 -23.59
CA LEU A 373 -12.80 6.65 -24.15
C LEU A 373 -12.84 7.69 -23.04
N MET A 374 -11.72 8.33 -22.77
CA MET A 374 -11.59 9.40 -21.78
C MET A 374 -11.21 10.71 -22.49
N ILE A 375 -11.96 11.76 -22.20
CA ILE A 375 -11.80 13.06 -22.85
C ILE A 375 -11.62 14.12 -21.78
N ARG A 376 -10.63 14.99 -21.95
CA ARG A 376 -10.44 16.17 -21.11
C ARG A 376 -10.06 17.39 -21.96
N ASP A 377 -10.80 18.47 -21.76
CA ASP A 377 -10.38 19.81 -22.13
C ASP A 377 -9.64 20.41 -20.94
N GLY A 378 -8.34 20.62 -21.07
CA GLY A 378 -7.47 21.12 -20.03
C GLY A 378 -6.53 22.20 -20.57
N GLN A 379 -5.48 22.48 -19.83
CA GLN A 379 -4.48 23.47 -20.21
C GLN A 379 -3.06 22.93 -20.03
N ALA A 380 -2.17 23.25 -20.97
CA ALA A 380 -0.75 23.12 -20.77
C ALA A 380 -0.07 24.39 -21.31
N PHE A 381 0.95 24.88 -20.58
CA PHE A 381 1.67 26.12 -20.88
C PHE A 381 0.74 27.35 -20.99
N GLY A 382 -0.39 27.35 -20.29
CA GLY A 382 -1.40 28.42 -20.35
C GLY A 382 -2.26 28.42 -21.62
N MET A 383 -2.22 27.33 -22.42
CA MET A 383 -3.02 27.17 -23.63
C MET A 383 -3.99 26.02 -23.50
N PRO A 384 -5.21 26.13 -24.10
CA PRO A 384 -6.17 25.03 -24.10
C PRO A 384 -5.65 23.87 -24.94
N ILE A 385 -5.64 22.67 -24.36
CA ILE A 385 -5.30 21.42 -25.03
C ILE A 385 -6.39 20.42 -24.71
N ARG A 386 -6.81 19.64 -25.73
CA ARG A 386 -7.73 18.51 -25.54
C ARG A 386 -6.96 17.20 -25.63
N ILE A 387 -7.11 16.35 -24.62
CA ILE A 387 -6.66 14.95 -24.65
C ILE A 387 -7.87 14.05 -24.84
N ASN A 388 -7.80 13.20 -25.88
CA ASN A 388 -8.67 12.05 -26.06
C ASN A 388 -7.81 10.80 -25.92
N LYS A 389 -8.08 9.96 -24.92
CA LYS A 389 -7.38 8.70 -24.73
C LYS A 389 -8.38 7.55 -24.67
N GLY A 390 -8.10 6.51 -25.46
CA GLY A 390 -8.86 5.28 -25.51
C GLY A 390 -8.06 4.13 -24.94
N LEU A 391 -8.64 3.31 -24.11
CA LEU A 391 -8.02 2.15 -23.49
C LEU A 391 -8.82 0.89 -23.80
N THR A 392 -8.11 -0.05 -24.38
CA THR A 392 -8.46 -1.48 -24.49
C THR A 392 -7.21 -2.26 -24.08
N LEU A 393 -6.72 -3.22 -24.87
CA LEU A 393 -5.33 -3.66 -24.82
C LEU A 393 -4.41 -2.69 -25.58
N GLU A 394 -4.98 -1.83 -26.44
CA GLU A 394 -4.30 -0.73 -27.12
C GLU A 394 -4.66 0.57 -26.41
N ILE A 395 -3.68 1.46 -26.27
CA ILE A 395 -3.85 2.80 -25.71
C ILE A 395 -3.63 3.79 -26.85
N ALA A 396 -4.66 4.53 -27.20
CA ALA A 396 -4.59 5.52 -28.26
C ALA A 396 -4.74 6.93 -27.69
N TYR A 397 -3.88 7.85 -28.10
CA TYR A 397 -3.94 9.26 -27.76
C TYR A 397 -4.19 10.11 -28.99
N LEU A 398 -5.07 11.09 -28.86
CA LEU A 398 -5.25 12.19 -29.81
C LEU A 398 -5.16 13.50 -29.02
N LEU A 399 -4.15 14.30 -29.30
CA LEU A 399 -3.93 15.61 -28.73
C LEU A 399 -4.40 16.67 -29.72
N GLU A 400 -5.27 17.57 -29.28
CA GLU A 400 -5.80 18.66 -30.09
C GLU A 400 -5.46 20.02 -29.45
N GLY A 401 -5.26 21.04 -30.28
CA GLY A 401 -4.93 22.39 -29.78
C GLY A 401 -3.45 22.59 -29.46
N LEU A 402 -2.55 21.72 -29.98
CA LEU A 402 -1.12 21.88 -29.76
C LEU A 402 -0.61 23.20 -30.40
N PRO A 403 0.26 23.97 -29.72
CA PRO A 403 0.84 25.18 -30.25
C PRO A 403 1.76 24.84 -31.43
N GLN A 404 1.74 25.72 -32.45
CA GLN A 404 2.59 25.56 -33.65
C GLN A 404 3.88 26.38 -33.56
N ASP A 405 3.99 27.24 -32.59
CA ASP A 405 5.08 28.23 -32.44
C ASP A 405 6.16 27.83 -31.44
N ARG A 406 5.95 26.76 -30.71
CA ARG A 406 6.92 26.22 -29.75
C ARG A 406 6.82 24.70 -29.62
N PRO A 407 7.97 24.03 -29.43
CA PRO A 407 7.97 22.60 -29.18
C PRO A 407 7.40 22.26 -27.79
N LEU A 408 6.64 21.19 -27.73
CA LEU A 408 6.12 20.59 -26.53
C LEU A 408 6.77 19.24 -26.26
N HIS A 409 6.93 18.92 -24.99
CA HIS A 409 7.34 17.59 -24.59
C HIS A 409 6.19 16.93 -23.86
N PHE A 410 5.51 15.99 -24.52
CA PHE A 410 4.44 15.17 -23.95
C PHE A 410 4.99 13.83 -23.53
N ALA A 411 4.59 13.35 -22.35
CA ALA A 411 4.95 12.01 -21.86
C ALA A 411 3.74 11.36 -21.17
N VAL A 412 3.72 10.03 -21.22
CA VAL A 412 2.74 9.22 -20.46
C VAL A 412 3.50 8.34 -19.51
N GLU A 413 3.26 8.49 -18.19
CA GLU A 413 3.93 7.67 -17.20
C GLU A 413 3.17 6.38 -16.92
N PHE A 414 3.90 5.27 -16.89
CA PHE A 414 3.51 3.98 -16.38
C PHE A 414 4.38 3.64 -15.18
N ASN A 415 3.80 3.06 -14.13
CA ASN A 415 4.54 2.55 -12.98
C ASN A 415 4.23 1.07 -12.80
N PHE A 416 5.25 0.22 -12.83
CA PHE A 416 5.11 -1.23 -12.64
C PHE A 416 5.73 -1.64 -11.31
N ALA A 417 4.93 -2.27 -10.45
CA ALA A 417 5.30 -2.71 -9.12
C ALA A 417 5.45 -4.23 -9.03
N GLY A 418 6.02 -4.68 -7.91
CA GLY A 418 6.15 -6.10 -7.61
C GLY A 418 7.34 -6.80 -8.26
N MET A 419 8.09 -6.08 -9.09
CA MET A 419 9.30 -6.56 -9.76
C MET A 419 10.53 -5.94 -9.09
N PRO A 420 11.36 -6.69 -8.33
CA PRO A 420 12.57 -6.18 -7.69
C PRO A 420 13.60 -5.65 -8.69
N ALA A 421 14.27 -4.55 -8.36
CA ALA A 421 15.11 -3.79 -9.29
C ALA A 421 16.51 -4.37 -9.51
N GLY A 422 17.07 -5.08 -8.54
CA GLY A 422 18.51 -5.40 -8.46
C GLY A 422 18.86 -6.87 -8.66
N ALA A 423 18.07 -7.63 -9.42
CA ALA A 423 18.34 -9.03 -9.72
C ALA A 423 18.53 -9.26 -11.24
N ASP A 424 19.43 -10.18 -11.60
CA ASP A 424 19.80 -10.43 -12.99
C ASP A 424 18.69 -11.06 -13.83
N ASP A 425 17.74 -11.70 -13.18
CA ASP A 425 16.54 -12.28 -13.77
C ASP A 425 15.38 -11.27 -13.91
N ARG A 426 15.64 -9.97 -13.66
CA ARG A 426 14.72 -8.86 -13.83
C ARG A 426 15.38 -7.74 -14.60
N TYR A 427 14.96 -7.58 -15.86
CA TYR A 427 15.69 -6.72 -16.78
C TYR A 427 14.79 -6.05 -17.81
N PHE A 428 15.30 -4.94 -18.37
CA PHE A 428 14.76 -4.32 -19.58
C PHE A 428 15.34 -4.96 -20.83
N TYR A 429 14.53 -5.01 -21.88
CA TYR A 429 14.97 -5.46 -23.18
C TYR A 429 14.32 -4.67 -24.32
N GLU A 430 14.97 -4.69 -25.50
CA GLU A 430 14.44 -4.11 -26.72
C GLU A 430 13.25 -4.94 -27.23
N ARG A 431 12.08 -4.31 -27.35
CA ARG A 431 10.87 -4.96 -27.84
C ARG A 431 10.52 -4.48 -29.24
N HIS A 432 10.25 -5.42 -30.12
CA HIS A 432 9.79 -5.14 -31.47
C HIS A 432 8.31 -5.50 -31.65
N PRO A 433 7.50 -4.66 -32.34
CA PRO A 433 6.05 -4.90 -32.49
C PRO A 433 5.72 -6.18 -33.25
N GLU A 434 6.50 -6.56 -34.26
CA GLU A 434 6.16 -7.63 -35.20
C GLU A 434 6.94 -8.92 -34.97
N GLN A 435 8.16 -8.87 -34.46
CA GLN A 435 9.01 -10.04 -34.23
C GLN A 435 9.76 -9.91 -32.89
N GLN A 436 9.60 -10.91 -32.03
CA GLN A 436 10.47 -11.05 -30.86
C GLN A 436 11.68 -11.91 -31.30
N PRO A 437 12.90 -11.37 -31.22
CA PRO A 437 14.10 -12.20 -31.43
C PRO A 437 14.17 -13.23 -30.28
N GLU A 438 14.68 -14.42 -30.59
CA GLU A 438 14.88 -15.50 -29.61
C GLU A 438 15.77 -15.05 -28.45
N PHE A 439 16.69 -14.12 -28.70
CA PHE A 439 17.56 -13.49 -27.70
C PHE A 439 17.46 -11.95 -27.85
N PRO A 440 16.53 -11.30 -27.13
CA PRO A 440 16.41 -9.85 -27.23
C PRO A 440 17.60 -9.14 -26.60
N ASN A 441 17.97 -7.99 -27.18
CA ASN A 441 19.01 -7.14 -26.61
C ASN A 441 18.57 -6.62 -25.22
N ARG A 442 19.34 -6.97 -24.18
CA ARG A 442 19.06 -6.53 -22.80
C ARG A 442 19.72 -5.18 -22.53
N TYR A 443 18.96 -4.25 -22.00
CA TYR A 443 19.44 -2.91 -21.64
C TYR A 443 19.97 -2.79 -20.20
N GLY A 444 19.71 -3.78 -19.35
CA GLY A 444 20.13 -3.82 -17.95
C GLY A 444 19.00 -4.21 -16.99
N GLN A 445 19.32 -4.25 -15.69
CA GLN A 445 18.35 -4.57 -14.64
C GLN A 445 17.26 -3.51 -14.53
N LEU A 446 16.11 -3.83 -13.92
CA LEU A 446 14.96 -2.92 -13.78
C LEU A 446 15.25 -1.65 -12.93
N GLY A 447 16.33 -1.63 -12.16
CA GLY A 447 16.81 -0.43 -11.47
C GLY A 447 17.59 0.54 -12.35
N THR A 448 17.85 0.20 -13.62
CA THR A 448 18.64 1.05 -14.52
C THR A 448 17.82 2.25 -15.02
N ARG A 449 18.46 3.41 -15.08
CA ARG A 449 17.92 4.57 -15.78
C ARG A 449 18.28 4.46 -17.26
N LEU A 450 17.27 4.42 -18.10
CA LEU A 450 17.44 4.37 -19.56
C LEU A 450 16.88 5.66 -20.18
N ASP A 451 17.62 6.19 -21.13
CA ASP A 451 17.19 7.27 -22.03
C ASP A 451 17.32 6.74 -23.48
N LEU A 452 16.24 6.17 -23.97
CA LEU A 452 16.18 5.58 -25.30
C LEU A 452 15.52 6.56 -26.26
N SER A 453 16.14 6.78 -27.41
CA SER A 453 15.61 7.63 -28.47
C SER A 453 15.25 6.80 -29.69
N GLY A 454 14.08 7.04 -30.29
CA GLY A 454 13.66 6.38 -31.53
C GLY A 454 13.41 4.87 -31.40
N ALA A 455 13.09 4.38 -30.19
CA ALA A 455 12.76 2.99 -29.95
C ALA A 455 11.32 2.67 -30.37
N GLN A 456 11.08 1.46 -30.86
CA GLN A 456 9.74 0.97 -31.21
C GLN A 456 9.01 0.34 -30.02
N GLY A 457 9.77 -0.03 -28.98
CA GLY A 457 9.19 -0.60 -27.77
C GLY A 457 10.23 -0.93 -26.70
N LEU A 458 9.72 -1.15 -25.50
CA LEU A 458 10.49 -1.53 -24.33
C LEU A 458 9.76 -2.67 -23.62
N GLY A 459 10.49 -3.73 -23.28
CA GLY A 459 10.01 -4.84 -22.47
C GLY A 459 10.63 -4.84 -21.08
N LEU A 460 9.85 -5.28 -20.10
CA LEU A 460 10.26 -5.51 -18.71
C LEU A 460 9.97 -6.97 -18.38
N VAL A 461 10.97 -7.70 -17.92
CA VAL A 461 10.85 -9.11 -17.56
C VAL A 461 11.12 -9.32 -16.09
N ASP A 462 10.31 -10.14 -15.45
CA ASP A 462 10.57 -10.81 -14.19
C ASP A 462 10.46 -12.33 -14.42
N GLU A 463 11.61 -13.02 -14.54
CA GLU A 463 11.66 -14.46 -14.83
C GLU A 463 11.13 -15.28 -13.63
N TRP A 464 11.28 -14.77 -12.40
CA TRP A 464 10.78 -15.43 -11.20
C TRP A 464 9.24 -15.45 -11.13
N LEU A 465 8.61 -14.35 -11.49
CA LEU A 465 7.14 -14.25 -11.55
C LEU A 465 6.57 -14.79 -12.85
N GLY A 466 7.41 -15.03 -13.85
CA GLY A 466 6.97 -15.41 -15.21
C GLY A 466 6.20 -14.29 -15.91
N ILE A 467 6.60 -13.04 -15.70
CA ILE A 467 5.94 -11.85 -16.27
C ILE A 467 6.84 -11.24 -17.35
N ASP A 468 6.23 -10.92 -18.48
CA ASP A 468 6.78 -10.07 -19.54
C ASP A 468 5.77 -8.95 -19.84
N VAL A 469 6.14 -7.71 -19.45
CA VAL A 469 5.35 -6.51 -19.74
C VAL A 469 5.99 -5.77 -20.90
N GLY A 470 5.31 -5.69 -22.04
CA GLY A 470 5.81 -4.98 -23.20
C GLY A 470 5.00 -3.74 -23.53
N LEU A 471 5.68 -2.61 -23.70
CA LEU A 471 5.14 -1.40 -24.29
C LEU A 471 5.68 -1.26 -25.72
N THR A 472 4.80 -1.17 -26.71
CA THR A 472 5.16 -0.90 -28.10
C THR A 472 4.47 0.37 -28.56
N ALA A 473 5.17 1.19 -29.35
CA ALA A 473 4.63 2.42 -29.91
C ALA A 473 4.37 2.23 -31.41
N SER A 474 3.30 2.86 -31.91
CA SER A 474 2.96 2.84 -33.35
C SER A 474 3.98 3.57 -34.25
N GLN A 475 4.82 4.38 -33.64
CA GLN A 475 5.92 5.09 -34.28
C GLN A 475 7.13 5.12 -33.33
N PRO A 476 8.37 5.22 -33.85
CA PRO A 476 9.54 5.36 -33.01
C PRO A 476 9.41 6.53 -32.04
N THR A 477 9.68 6.28 -30.73
CA THR A 477 9.51 7.27 -29.68
C THR A 477 10.64 7.21 -28.66
N GLY A 478 10.71 8.16 -27.76
CA GLY A 478 11.61 8.11 -26.63
C GLY A 478 11.03 7.27 -25.49
N PHE A 479 11.89 6.57 -24.73
CA PHE A 479 11.51 5.92 -23.48
C PHE A 479 12.48 6.30 -22.37
N TRP A 480 11.97 6.89 -21.31
CA TRP A 480 12.69 7.07 -20.07
C TRP A 480 12.30 5.99 -19.07
N THR A 481 13.30 5.47 -18.33
CA THR A 481 13.04 4.59 -17.19
C THR A 481 13.81 5.04 -15.96
N PHE A 482 13.20 4.85 -14.79
CA PHE A 482 13.87 5.10 -13.52
C PHE A 482 13.20 4.33 -12.38
N PRO A 483 13.97 3.90 -11.34
CA PRO A 483 13.40 3.29 -10.16
C PRO A 483 12.70 4.33 -9.29
N VAL A 484 11.57 3.95 -8.71
CA VAL A 484 10.89 4.68 -7.64
C VAL A 484 11.23 4.00 -6.33
N GLU A 485 11.91 4.74 -5.44
CA GLU A 485 12.41 4.21 -4.17
C GLU A 485 11.96 5.10 -3.01
N THR A 486 11.72 4.49 -1.86
CA THR A 486 11.36 5.21 -0.62
C THR A 486 12.39 4.93 0.46
N VAL A 487 12.70 5.94 1.26
CA VAL A 487 13.38 5.74 2.54
C VAL A 487 12.32 5.41 3.57
N SER A 488 12.31 4.18 4.05
CA SER A 488 11.25 3.68 4.93
C SER A 488 11.83 3.11 6.22
N GLN A 489 11.03 3.21 7.29
CA GLN A 489 11.32 2.52 8.53
C GLN A 489 10.79 1.10 8.44
N SER A 490 11.61 0.11 8.81
CA SER A 490 11.23 -1.29 8.97
C SER A 490 11.69 -1.81 10.32
N GLU A 491 11.38 -3.08 10.66
CA GLU A 491 11.80 -3.70 11.92
C GLU A 491 13.30 -3.57 12.20
N GLY A 492 14.12 -3.74 11.17
CA GLY A 492 15.58 -3.69 11.28
C GLY A 492 16.17 -2.27 11.26
N GLY A 493 15.34 -1.23 11.07
CA GLY A 493 15.77 0.16 10.96
C GLY A 493 15.39 0.82 9.65
N PHE A 494 16.03 1.94 9.34
CA PHE A 494 15.79 2.69 8.11
C PHE A 494 16.51 2.07 6.93
N GLU A 495 15.80 1.95 5.82
CA GLU A 495 16.31 1.35 4.58
C GLU A 495 15.72 2.01 3.33
N LEU A 496 16.42 1.84 2.21
CA LEU A 496 15.92 2.19 0.89
C LEU A 496 15.12 1.02 0.34
N VAL A 497 13.84 1.27 0.03
CA VAL A 497 12.92 0.24 -0.50
C VAL A 497 12.54 0.58 -1.92
N HIS A 498 12.81 -0.32 -2.85
CA HIS A 498 12.34 -0.21 -4.23
C HIS A 498 10.83 -0.44 -4.29
N GLN A 499 10.10 0.49 -4.87
CA GLN A 499 8.63 0.48 -4.92
C GLN A 499 8.08 0.07 -6.27
N SER A 500 8.63 0.65 -7.32
CA SER A 500 8.20 0.42 -8.71
C SER A 500 9.26 0.87 -9.69
N VAL A 501 9.03 0.50 -10.94
CA VAL A 501 9.76 1.02 -12.09
C VAL A 501 8.85 1.99 -12.83
N ALA A 502 9.27 3.23 -12.98
CA ALA A 502 8.60 4.20 -13.85
C ALA A 502 9.11 4.04 -15.28
N VAL A 503 8.19 4.00 -16.23
CA VAL A 503 8.46 3.98 -17.66
C VAL A 503 7.68 5.11 -18.30
N GLN A 504 8.35 6.03 -18.99
CA GLN A 504 7.73 7.15 -19.68
C GLN A 504 8.04 7.10 -21.18
N PRO A 505 7.16 6.53 -22.03
CA PRO A 505 7.16 6.87 -23.44
C PRO A 505 6.90 8.38 -23.61
N HIS A 506 7.70 9.06 -24.45
CA HIS A 506 7.62 10.50 -24.58
C HIS A 506 7.87 10.97 -26.01
N TRP A 507 7.27 12.10 -26.35
CA TRP A 507 7.29 12.70 -27.70
C TRP A 507 7.59 14.18 -27.63
N LEU A 508 8.39 14.64 -28.58
CA LEU A 508 8.58 16.06 -28.88
C LEU A 508 7.64 16.41 -30.05
N ALA A 509 6.70 17.33 -29.85
CA ALA A 509 5.72 17.79 -30.80
C ALA A 509 5.88 19.28 -31.12
#